data_2cc7f39572bfbe95105261d9e6a50fc3
#
_entry.id   2cc7f39572bfbe95105261d9e6a50fc3
#
_cell.length_a   1.000
_cell.length_b   1.000
_cell.length_c   1.000
_cell.angle_alpha   90.00
_cell.angle_beta   90.00
_cell.angle_gamma   90.00
#
_symmetry.space_group_name_H-M   'P 1'
#
loop_
_entity.id
_entity.type
_entity.pdbx_description
1 polymer ?
#
loop_
_entity_poly.entity_id
_entity_poly.type
_entity_poly.pdbx_seq_one_letter_code
_entity_poly.pdbx_strand_id
1 'polypeptide(L)'
;MNIIIVGCGRIGSTLVEELSGENHDISIIDEKADVVQKLAETHDVLGVIGNGASYSILSDAGVETADIIIAVTNSDELNLLCCLIAKKAGRCETVARVRNPVYYDEISFIKEEMGISVVLNPELSAAYEIARLLRFP
;
A
#
# COMPACT_ATOMS: atom_id res chain seq x y z
N MET A 1 -7.32 12.60 -6.29
CA MET A 1 -7.02 12.14 -4.92
C MET A 1 -5.53 12.24 -4.65
N ASN A 2 -5.17 12.44 -3.40
CA ASN A 2 -3.77 12.37 -2.95
C ASN A 2 -3.50 10.95 -2.46
N ILE A 3 -2.65 10.23 -3.18
CA ILE A 3 -2.40 8.79 -2.97
C ILE A 3 -0.94 8.59 -2.59
N ILE A 4 -0.68 7.80 -1.54
CA ILE A 4 0.67 7.36 -1.19
C ILE A 4 0.74 5.84 -1.43
N ILE A 5 1.75 5.41 -2.19
CA ILE A 5 2.02 3.99 -2.43
C ILE A 5 3.36 3.65 -1.76
N VAL A 6 3.33 2.74 -0.81
CA VAL A 6 4.52 2.27 -0.10
C VAL A 6 4.87 0.87 -0.59
N GLY A 7 6.05 0.74 -1.16
CA GLY A 7 6.50 -0.48 -1.81
C GLY A 7 6.25 -0.44 -3.32
N CYS A 8 7.33 -0.35 -4.08
CA CYS A 8 7.28 -0.18 -5.53
C CYS A 8 7.77 -1.42 -6.27
N GLY A 9 7.47 -2.59 -5.71
CA GLY A 9 7.64 -3.87 -6.38
C GLY A 9 6.59 -4.06 -7.47
N ARG A 10 6.22 -5.30 -7.76
CA ARG A 10 5.30 -5.61 -8.86
C ARG A 10 3.93 -4.93 -8.69
N ILE A 11 3.33 -5.05 -7.52
CA ILE A 11 1.99 -4.48 -7.28
C ILE A 11 2.05 -2.96 -7.25
N GLY A 12 2.99 -2.40 -6.49
CA GLY A 12 3.12 -0.95 -6.36
C GLY A 12 3.41 -0.27 -7.69
N SER A 13 4.33 -0.84 -8.49
CA SER A 13 4.64 -0.31 -9.82
C SER A 13 3.44 -0.38 -10.75
N THR A 14 2.68 -1.47 -10.71
CA THR A 14 1.48 -1.61 -11.53
C THR A 14 0.43 -0.57 -11.15
N LEU A 15 0.26 -0.32 -9.84
CA LEU A 15 -0.65 0.73 -9.37
C LEU A 15 -0.24 2.11 -9.89
N VAL A 16 1.05 2.42 -9.87
CA VAL A 16 1.55 3.69 -10.42
C VAL A 16 1.20 3.81 -11.89
N GLU A 17 1.46 2.77 -12.67
CA GLU A 17 1.16 2.76 -14.11
C GLU A 17 -0.33 2.96 -14.38
N GLU A 18 -1.19 2.25 -13.64
CA GLU A 18 -2.64 2.33 -13.85
C GLU A 18 -3.25 3.65 -13.39
N LEU A 19 -2.72 4.24 -12.31
CA LEU A 19 -3.30 5.43 -11.71
C LEU A 19 -2.73 6.74 -12.23
N SER A 20 -1.52 6.73 -12.81
CA SER A 20 -0.83 7.96 -13.25
C SER A 20 -1.60 8.74 -14.32
N GLY A 21 -2.42 8.08 -15.13
CA GLY A 21 -3.20 8.75 -16.17
C GLY A 21 -4.57 9.26 -15.70
N GLU A 22 -4.92 9.10 -14.43
CA GLU A 22 -6.28 9.32 -13.94
C GLU A 22 -6.45 10.58 -13.08
N ASN A 23 -5.55 11.54 -13.20
CA ASN A 23 -5.66 12.83 -12.51
C ASN A 23 -5.58 12.71 -10.98
N HIS A 24 -4.64 11.91 -10.50
CA HIS A 24 -4.31 11.78 -9.08
C HIS A 24 -2.94 12.37 -8.79
N ASP A 25 -2.76 12.88 -7.57
CA ASP A 25 -1.44 13.26 -7.05
C ASP A 25 -0.86 12.06 -6.30
N ILE A 26 0.16 11.45 -6.87
CA ILE A 26 0.74 10.20 -6.36
C ILE A 26 2.11 10.46 -5.78
N SER A 27 2.34 9.99 -4.55
CA SER A 27 3.66 9.90 -3.93
C SER A 27 4.01 8.42 -3.76
N ILE A 28 5.26 8.07 -3.99
CA ILE A 28 5.75 6.71 -3.83
C ILE A 28 6.87 6.68 -2.78
N ILE A 29 6.90 5.63 -1.99
CA ILE A 29 7.93 5.39 -0.98
C ILE A 29 8.52 4.00 -1.22
N ASP A 30 9.84 3.90 -1.29
CA ASP A 30 10.56 2.62 -1.33
C ASP A 30 11.97 2.84 -0.80
N GLU A 31 12.56 1.82 -0.19
CA GLU A 31 13.93 1.89 0.30
C GLU A 31 14.96 1.84 -0.82
N LYS A 32 14.60 1.29 -1.97
CA LYS A 32 15.49 1.15 -3.12
C LYS A 32 15.47 2.40 -3.97
N ALA A 33 16.55 3.17 -3.90
CA ALA A 33 16.66 4.44 -4.61
C ALA A 33 16.49 4.30 -6.13
N ASP A 34 17.04 3.24 -6.71
CA ASP A 34 16.95 2.99 -8.16
C ASP A 34 15.50 2.76 -8.62
N VAL A 35 14.71 2.06 -7.82
CA VAL A 35 13.30 1.81 -8.10
C VAL A 35 12.51 3.12 -8.08
N VAL A 36 12.71 3.94 -7.03
CA VAL A 36 12.03 5.23 -6.89
C VAL A 36 12.41 6.17 -8.04
N GLN A 37 13.69 6.27 -8.34
CA GLN A 37 14.18 7.15 -9.40
C GLN A 37 13.62 6.77 -10.76
N LYS A 38 13.59 5.48 -11.07
CA LYS A 38 13.05 5.00 -12.35
C LYS A 38 11.57 5.34 -12.51
N LEU A 39 10.76 5.11 -11.47
CA LEU A 39 9.34 5.44 -11.53
C LEU A 39 9.10 6.94 -11.62
N ALA A 40 9.87 7.74 -10.89
CA ALA A 40 9.75 9.19 -10.93
C ALA A 40 10.19 9.80 -12.26
N GLU A 41 11.10 9.15 -12.98
CA GLU A 41 11.53 9.58 -14.32
C GLU A 41 10.49 9.27 -15.39
N THR A 42 9.71 8.22 -15.22
CA THR A 42 8.76 7.73 -16.23
C THR A 42 7.31 8.12 -15.96
N HIS A 43 7.01 8.56 -14.74
CA HIS A 43 5.66 8.94 -14.33
C HIS A 43 5.71 10.25 -13.54
N ASP A 44 4.61 10.98 -13.56
CA ASP A 44 4.47 12.23 -12.79
C ASP A 44 4.11 11.88 -11.35
N VAL A 45 5.10 11.45 -10.58
CA VAL A 45 4.94 11.06 -9.18
C VAL A 45 6.05 11.68 -8.33
N LEU A 46 5.75 11.97 -7.07
CA LEU A 46 6.75 12.37 -6.08
C LEU A 46 7.41 11.13 -5.50
N GLY A 47 8.72 11.00 -5.67
CA GLY A 47 9.47 9.86 -5.13
C GLY A 47 10.13 10.20 -3.80
N VAL A 48 9.93 9.36 -2.80
CA VAL A 48 10.58 9.48 -1.49
C VAL A 48 11.31 8.18 -1.19
N ILE A 49 12.60 8.26 -0.92
CA ILE A 49 13.44 7.10 -0.63
C ILE A 49 13.51 6.92 0.89
N GLY A 50 13.07 5.78 1.38
CA GLY A 50 13.15 5.49 2.81
C GLY A 50 12.21 4.37 3.24
N ASN A 51 12.15 4.19 4.56
CA ASN A 51 11.30 3.18 5.20
C ASN A 51 9.90 3.75 5.42
N GLY A 52 8.88 3.07 4.90
CA GLY A 52 7.49 3.51 5.00
C GLY A 52 6.90 3.49 6.41
N ALA A 53 7.58 2.90 7.38
CA ALA A 53 7.18 2.96 8.80
C ALA A 53 7.82 4.14 9.53
N SER A 54 8.60 4.97 8.84
CA SER A 54 9.18 6.19 9.41
C SER A 54 8.19 7.35 9.26
N TYR A 55 7.82 7.98 10.37
CA TYR A 55 6.92 9.13 10.32
C TYR A 55 7.49 10.27 9.45
N SER A 56 8.80 10.55 9.56
CA SER A 56 9.41 11.61 8.76
C SER A 56 9.35 11.32 7.26
N ILE A 57 9.52 10.08 6.86
CA ILE A 57 9.39 9.65 5.45
C ILE A 57 7.95 9.78 4.98
N LEU A 58 7.00 9.35 5.80
CA LEU A 58 5.58 9.51 5.50
C LEU A 58 5.19 10.98 5.39
N SER A 59 5.72 11.81 6.27
CA SER A 59 5.47 13.25 6.24
C SER A 59 6.04 13.89 4.97
N ASP A 60 7.25 13.49 4.54
CA ASP A 60 7.84 13.94 3.28
C ASP A 60 6.97 13.56 2.07
N ALA A 61 6.26 12.45 2.16
CA ALA A 61 5.34 11.99 1.12
C ALA A 61 3.94 12.63 1.21
N GLY A 62 3.67 13.44 2.24
CA GLY A 62 2.40 14.16 2.37
C GLY A 62 1.32 13.42 3.13
N VAL A 63 1.67 12.57 4.09
CA VAL A 63 0.71 11.72 4.80
C VAL A 63 -0.38 12.51 5.52
N GLU A 64 -0.07 13.72 5.99
CA GLU A 64 -1.03 14.55 6.72
C GLU A 64 -2.22 14.98 5.84
N THR A 65 -2.03 15.08 4.54
CA THR A 65 -3.07 15.50 3.59
C THR A 65 -3.46 14.42 2.60
N ALA A 66 -2.91 13.21 2.74
CA ALA A 66 -3.24 12.10 1.85
C ALA A 66 -4.70 11.65 2.05
N ASP A 67 -5.31 11.23 0.97
CA ASP A 67 -6.65 10.61 1.01
C ASP A 67 -6.57 9.12 1.28
N ILE A 68 -5.53 8.46 0.75
CA ILE A 68 -5.35 7.02 0.90
C ILE A 68 -3.86 6.66 0.89
N ILE A 69 -3.49 5.70 1.70
CA ILE A 69 -2.17 5.07 1.67
C ILE A 69 -2.32 3.58 1.39
N ILE A 70 -1.50 3.07 0.48
CA ILE A 70 -1.52 1.68 0.05
C ILE A 70 -0.14 1.09 0.32
N ALA A 71 -0.03 0.24 1.34
CA ALA A 71 1.22 -0.38 1.75
C ALA A 71 1.30 -1.80 1.21
N VAL A 72 2.15 -2.00 0.20
CA VAL A 72 2.28 -3.25 -0.56
C VAL A 72 3.73 -3.71 -0.68
N THR A 73 4.49 -3.53 0.39
CA THR A 73 5.86 -4.07 0.48
C THR A 73 5.84 -5.60 0.65
N ASN A 74 7.01 -6.21 0.65
CA ASN A 74 7.12 -7.66 0.88
C ASN A 74 6.98 -8.06 2.35
N SER A 75 6.86 -7.11 3.27
CA SER A 75 6.72 -7.36 4.70
C SER A 75 5.32 -7.01 5.18
N ASP A 76 4.57 -8.02 5.62
CA ASP A 76 3.24 -7.82 6.19
C ASP A 76 3.29 -6.89 7.40
N GLU A 77 4.29 -7.09 8.29
CA GLU A 77 4.45 -6.28 9.50
C GLU A 77 4.75 -4.83 9.16
N LEU A 78 5.58 -4.59 8.16
CA LEU A 78 5.88 -3.24 7.69
C LEU A 78 4.63 -2.57 7.12
N ASN A 79 3.85 -3.30 6.32
CA ASN A 79 2.61 -2.80 5.74
C ASN A 79 1.60 -2.39 6.83
N LEU A 80 1.46 -3.24 7.85
CA LEU A 80 0.56 -2.96 8.98
C LEU A 80 1.04 -1.76 9.81
N LEU A 81 2.32 -1.72 10.14
CA LEU A 81 2.90 -0.63 10.91
C LEU A 81 2.82 0.70 10.15
N CYS A 82 3.11 0.69 8.86
CA CYS A 82 2.98 1.87 8.01
C CYS A 82 1.56 2.44 8.05
N CYS A 83 0.56 1.58 7.90
CA CYS A 83 -0.84 1.99 7.93
C CYS A 83 -1.24 2.53 9.31
N LEU A 84 -0.77 1.92 10.39
CA LEU A 84 -1.05 2.40 11.74
C LEU A 84 -0.49 3.80 11.95
N ILE A 85 0.76 4.02 11.57
CA ILE A 85 1.40 5.34 11.70
C ILE A 85 0.69 6.37 10.83
N ALA A 86 0.37 6.02 9.59
CA ALA A 86 -0.34 6.91 8.68
C ALA A 86 -1.71 7.32 9.24
N LYS A 87 -2.43 6.38 9.83
CA LYS A 87 -3.74 6.66 10.45
C LYS A 87 -3.62 7.61 11.63
N LYS A 88 -2.56 7.51 12.41
CA LYS A 88 -2.29 8.41 13.55
C LYS A 88 -1.81 9.79 13.07
N ALA A 89 -1.09 9.85 11.97
CA ALA A 89 -0.52 11.08 11.44
C ALA A 89 -1.53 11.94 10.67
N GLY A 90 -2.55 11.32 10.09
CA GLY A 90 -3.53 12.01 9.26
C GLY A 90 -4.91 11.37 9.33
N ARG A 91 -5.68 11.54 8.26
CA ARG A 91 -7.06 10.99 8.18
C ARG A 91 -7.25 10.12 6.95
N CYS A 92 -6.16 9.59 6.41
CA CYS A 92 -6.25 8.80 5.18
C CYS A 92 -6.89 7.43 5.41
N GLU A 93 -7.53 6.93 4.37
CA GLU A 93 -7.89 5.52 4.30
C GLU A 93 -6.62 4.70 4.16
N THR A 94 -6.62 3.48 4.68
CA THR A 94 -5.43 2.65 4.71
C THR A 94 -5.69 1.28 4.11
N VAL A 95 -4.78 0.86 3.23
CA VAL A 95 -4.81 -0.45 2.58
C VAL A 95 -3.49 -1.15 2.86
N ALA A 96 -3.53 -2.33 3.47
CA ALA A 96 -2.33 -3.10 3.79
C ALA A 96 -2.38 -4.48 3.14
N ARG A 97 -1.30 -4.85 2.47
CA ARG A 97 -1.12 -6.21 1.96
C ARG A 97 -0.66 -7.10 3.10
N VAL A 98 -1.40 -8.19 3.35
CA VAL A 98 -1.08 -9.19 4.37
C VAL A 98 -1.25 -10.57 3.77
N ARG A 99 -0.15 -11.31 3.62
CA ARG A 99 -0.14 -12.61 2.93
C ARG A 99 0.03 -13.80 3.86
N ASN A 100 0.66 -13.59 5.01
CA ASN A 100 1.02 -14.70 5.90
C ASN A 100 -0.23 -15.30 6.54
N PRO A 101 -0.47 -16.62 6.35
CA PRO A 101 -1.64 -17.28 6.93
C PRO A 101 -1.74 -17.17 8.46
N VAL A 102 -0.65 -16.88 9.15
CA VAL A 102 -0.66 -16.71 10.61
C VAL A 102 -1.61 -15.60 11.04
N TYR A 103 -1.90 -14.64 10.15
CA TYR A 103 -2.78 -13.52 10.46
C TYR A 103 -4.22 -13.73 10.03
N TYR A 104 -4.56 -14.83 9.33
CA TYR A 104 -5.89 -14.99 8.72
C TYR A 104 -7.02 -14.94 9.74
N ASP A 105 -6.87 -15.58 10.88
CA ASP A 105 -7.88 -15.58 11.92
C ASP A 105 -7.93 -14.28 12.71
N GLU A 106 -6.92 -13.43 12.55
CA GLU A 106 -6.78 -12.16 13.29
C GLU A 106 -7.14 -10.95 12.44
N ILE A 107 -7.53 -11.12 11.19
CA ILE A 107 -7.72 -9.99 10.25
C ILE A 107 -8.76 -8.99 10.75
N SER A 108 -9.91 -9.46 11.25
CA SER A 108 -10.96 -8.57 11.74
C SER A 108 -10.48 -7.74 12.93
N PHE A 109 -9.76 -8.36 13.86
CA PHE A 109 -9.17 -7.68 15.00
C PHE A 109 -8.13 -6.65 14.55
N ILE A 110 -7.24 -7.04 13.63
CA ILE A 110 -6.19 -6.17 13.10
C ILE A 110 -6.79 -4.94 12.42
N LYS A 111 -7.79 -5.13 11.57
CA LYS A 111 -8.46 -4.02 10.88
C LYS A 111 -9.07 -3.04 11.88
N GLU A 112 -9.80 -3.55 12.83
CA GLU A 112 -10.50 -2.71 13.81
C GLU A 112 -9.53 -1.97 14.72
N GLU A 113 -8.56 -2.68 15.30
CA GLU A 113 -7.65 -2.09 16.29
C GLU A 113 -6.59 -1.17 15.67
N MET A 114 -6.16 -1.46 14.46
CA MET A 114 -5.13 -0.67 13.77
C MET A 114 -5.71 0.37 12.83
N GLY A 115 -7.04 0.43 12.67
CA GLY A 115 -7.68 1.39 11.80
C GLY A 115 -7.40 1.15 10.32
N ILE A 116 -7.26 -0.12 9.91
CA ILE A 116 -6.99 -0.47 8.52
C ILE A 116 -8.30 -0.66 7.77
N SER A 117 -8.46 0.08 6.68
CA SER A 117 -9.71 0.06 5.90
C SER A 117 -9.85 -1.23 5.09
N VAL A 118 -8.76 -1.67 4.45
CA VAL A 118 -8.76 -2.86 3.62
C VAL A 118 -7.48 -3.67 3.87
N VAL A 119 -7.63 -4.97 4.08
CA VAL A 119 -6.52 -5.91 4.09
C VAL A 119 -6.54 -6.66 2.77
N LEU A 120 -5.43 -6.58 2.03
CA LEU A 120 -5.30 -7.12 0.68
C LEU A 120 -4.42 -8.36 0.68
N ASN A 121 -4.92 -9.46 0.11
CA ASN A 121 -4.13 -10.65 -0.15
C ASN A 121 -4.43 -11.13 -1.58
N PRO A 122 -3.64 -10.70 -2.56
CA PRO A 122 -3.90 -11.04 -3.97
C PRO A 122 -3.87 -12.53 -4.25
N GLU A 123 -2.97 -13.27 -3.61
CA GLU A 123 -2.83 -14.71 -3.80
C GLU A 123 -4.07 -15.44 -3.30
N LEU A 124 -4.57 -15.08 -2.12
CA LEU A 124 -5.76 -15.68 -1.54
C LEU A 124 -7.01 -15.33 -2.34
N SER A 125 -7.13 -14.07 -2.77
CA SER A 125 -8.24 -13.63 -3.60
C SER A 125 -8.28 -14.38 -4.93
N ALA A 126 -7.12 -14.60 -5.56
CA ALA A 126 -7.03 -15.38 -6.78
C ALA A 126 -7.45 -16.84 -6.56
N ALA A 127 -7.01 -17.43 -5.44
CA ALA A 127 -7.38 -18.82 -5.11
C ALA A 127 -8.89 -18.97 -4.91
N TYR A 128 -9.52 -18.03 -4.22
CA TYR A 128 -10.97 -18.05 -4.03
C TYR A 128 -11.71 -17.87 -5.35
N GLU A 129 -11.23 -17.02 -6.22
CA GLU A 129 -11.87 -16.80 -7.52
C GLU A 129 -11.77 -18.04 -8.40
N ILE A 130 -10.63 -18.70 -8.42
CA ILE A 130 -10.46 -19.98 -9.15
C ILE A 130 -11.38 -21.07 -8.57
N ALA A 131 -11.43 -21.17 -7.25
CA ALA A 131 -12.32 -22.15 -6.59
C ALA A 131 -13.78 -21.90 -6.92
N ARG A 132 -14.19 -20.63 -6.97
CA ARG A 132 -15.55 -20.25 -7.35
C ARG A 132 -15.88 -20.69 -8.76
N LEU A 133 -14.97 -20.46 -9.70
CA LEU A 133 -15.15 -20.87 -11.09
C LEU A 133 -15.33 -22.39 -11.24
N LEU A 134 -14.64 -23.16 -10.42
CA LEU A 134 -14.73 -24.62 -10.46
C LEU A 134 -16.02 -25.14 -9.85
N ARG A 135 -16.60 -24.42 -8.91
CA ARG A 135 -17.89 -24.80 -8.26
C ARG A 135 -19.10 -24.36 -9.11
N PHE A 136 -18.97 -23.26 -9.84
CA PHE A 136 -20.06 -22.66 -10.62
C PHE A 136 -19.58 -22.41 -12.06
N PRO A 137 -19.32 -23.49 -12.84
CA PRO A 137 -18.81 -23.36 -14.19
C PRO A 137 -19.81 -22.73 -15.17
#